data_e65c20896b725485911819c76b7c7bd2
#
_entry.id   e65c20896b725485911819c76b7c7bd2
#
_cell.length_a   1.000
_cell.length_b   1.000
_cell.length_c   1.000
_cell.angle_alpha   90.00
_cell.angle_beta   90.00
_cell.angle_gamma   90.00
#
_symmetry.space_group_name_H-M   'P 1'
#
loop_
_entity.id
_entity.type
_entity.pdbx_description
1 polymer ?
#
loop_
_entity_poly.entity_id
_entity_poly.type
_entity_poly.pdbx_seq_one_letter_code
_entity_poly.pdbx_strand_id
1 'polypeptide(L)'
;MKYKSKNIKILTSTELLTILCKSATLYSEYADTTLLFIFREKKSDAYDFYEVRFGKNNFMHLAGIKSETLNAVEFYKACEKQIIKREDCTPRRDSNTMYAKVAIMEQMLDLRNSKCYKIGAKNLVTKDNDFEMATGNANGVIGYDSRIRKKGMQIVDKTKTAVPTTLLNNSITDYCTRPQKIMFILQKRDGECTYNKLFYEIKKDLFQTEKEFFSDDLKKLIMI
;
A
#
# COMPACT_ATOMS: atom_id res chain seq x y z
N MET A 1 12.93 1.87 16.26
CA MET A 1 11.78 1.02 16.63
C MET A 1 12.26 -0.41 16.79
N LYS A 2 12.22 -0.99 18.01
CA LYS A 2 12.44 -2.42 18.19
C LYS A 2 11.17 -3.13 17.75
N TYR A 3 11.20 -3.86 16.63
CA TYR A 3 10.15 -4.81 16.29
C TYR A 3 9.92 -5.69 17.51
N LYS A 4 8.70 -5.69 18.06
CA LYS A 4 8.33 -6.75 19.01
C LYS A 4 8.57 -8.04 18.27
N SER A 5 9.44 -8.89 18.79
CA SER A 5 9.87 -10.14 18.17
C SER A 5 8.69 -11.11 18.06
N LYS A 6 7.85 -10.95 17.04
CA LYS A 6 7.14 -12.10 16.49
C LYS A 6 8.24 -13.01 15.95
N ASN A 7 8.15 -14.31 16.19
CA ASN A 7 9.07 -15.28 15.59
C ASN A 7 9.10 -15.07 14.07
N ILE A 8 10.14 -14.39 13.58
CA ILE A 8 10.28 -14.09 12.16
C ILE A 8 10.74 -15.38 11.50
N LYS A 9 9.89 -15.93 10.62
CA LYS A 9 10.27 -17.09 9.81
C LYS A 9 11.37 -16.67 8.85
N ILE A 10 12.53 -17.35 8.93
CA ILE A 10 13.59 -17.23 7.94
C ILE A 10 13.11 -17.97 6.68
N LEU A 11 13.01 -17.25 5.57
CA LEU A 11 12.58 -17.80 4.29
C LEU A 11 13.77 -18.46 3.58
N THR A 12 13.56 -19.61 3.00
CA THR A 12 14.50 -20.19 2.03
C THR A 12 14.58 -19.31 0.78
N SER A 13 15.62 -19.49 -0.04
CA SER A 13 15.75 -18.75 -1.30
C SER A 13 14.54 -18.97 -2.22
N THR A 14 14.06 -20.20 -2.32
CA THR A 14 12.89 -20.55 -3.14
C THR A 14 11.61 -19.89 -2.61
N GLU A 15 11.36 -19.91 -1.31
CA GLU A 15 10.19 -19.26 -0.70
C GLU A 15 10.23 -17.75 -0.93
N LEU A 16 11.40 -17.10 -0.72
CA LEU A 16 11.60 -15.68 -0.94
C LEU A 16 11.23 -15.28 -2.38
N LEU A 17 11.83 -15.95 -3.37
CA LEU A 17 11.60 -15.64 -4.78
C LEU A 17 10.16 -15.92 -5.21
N THR A 18 9.57 -17.04 -4.74
CA THR A 18 8.17 -17.38 -5.02
C THR A 18 7.21 -16.30 -4.51
N ILE A 19 7.40 -15.83 -3.28
CA ILE A 19 6.54 -14.76 -2.70
C ILE A 19 6.74 -13.46 -3.48
N LEU A 20 7.96 -13.07 -3.81
CA LEU A 20 8.24 -11.88 -4.59
C LEU A 20 7.55 -11.92 -5.97
N CYS A 21 7.65 -13.04 -6.68
CA CYS A 21 7.00 -13.19 -8.00
C CYS A 21 5.47 -13.12 -7.90
N LYS A 22 4.86 -13.84 -6.97
CA LYS A 22 3.41 -13.77 -6.72
C LYS A 22 2.97 -12.37 -6.34
N SER A 23 3.73 -11.71 -5.45
CA SER A 23 3.45 -10.33 -5.04
C SER A 23 3.55 -9.35 -6.20
N ALA A 24 4.51 -9.54 -7.13
CA ALA A 24 4.65 -8.71 -8.31
C ALA A 24 3.46 -8.89 -9.28
N THR A 25 2.95 -10.11 -9.42
CA THR A 25 1.73 -10.39 -10.20
C THR A 25 0.52 -9.66 -9.63
N LEU A 26 0.31 -9.70 -8.31
CA LEU A 26 -0.79 -8.95 -7.66
C LEU A 26 -0.59 -7.44 -7.82
N TYR A 27 0.63 -6.95 -7.63
CA TYR A 27 0.96 -5.54 -7.76
C TYR A 27 0.77 -5.02 -9.19
N SER A 28 0.94 -5.87 -10.22
CA SER A 28 0.79 -5.49 -11.64
C SER A 28 -0.61 -4.98 -11.99
N GLU A 29 -1.64 -5.38 -11.24
CA GLU A 29 -3.01 -4.95 -11.47
C GLU A 29 -3.21 -3.44 -11.25
N TYR A 30 -2.34 -2.81 -10.45
CA TYR A 30 -2.42 -1.39 -10.11
C TYR A 30 -1.07 -0.66 -10.12
N ALA A 31 -0.01 -1.30 -10.62
CA ALA A 31 1.28 -0.62 -10.84
C ALA A 31 1.15 0.50 -11.87
N ASP A 32 1.82 1.63 -11.61
CA ASP A 32 1.77 2.86 -12.41
C ASP A 32 0.34 3.42 -12.56
N THR A 33 -0.47 3.27 -11.51
CA THR A 33 -1.82 3.85 -11.42
C THR A 33 -1.99 4.58 -10.09
N THR A 34 -3.03 5.40 -10.01
CA THR A 34 -3.48 6.01 -8.76
C THR A 34 -4.75 5.31 -8.30
N LEU A 35 -4.75 4.88 -7.04
CA LEU A 35 -5.91 4.32 -6.36
C LEU A 35 -6.54 5.35 -5.45
N LEU A 36 -7.87 5.43 -5.47
CA LEU A 36 -8.68 6.21 -4.55
C LEU A 36 -9.31 5.26 -3.54
N PHE A 37 -8.84 5.31 -2.30
CA PHE A 37 -9.42 4.57 -1.20
C PHE A 37 -10.58 5.37 -0.62
N ILE A 38 -11.81 4.86 -0.71
CA ILE A 38 -13.01 5.47 -0.14
C ILE A 38 -13.41 4.67 1.09
N PHE A 39 -13.59 5.37 2.20
CA PHE A 39 -13.91 4.77 3.48
C PHE A 39 -14.99 5.55 4.21
N ARG A 40 -15.67 4.90 5.15
CA ARG A 40 -16.80 5.49 5.88
C ARG A 40 -16.37 5.91 7.27
N GLU A 41 -16.66 7.16 7.61
CA GLU A 41 -16.43 7.70 8.94
C GLU A 41 -17.53 7.24 9.91
N LYS A 42 -17.14 6.49 10.97
CA LYS A 42 -18.10 5.92 11.93
C LYS A 42 -18.97 6.95 12.66
N LYS A 43 -18.51 8.20 12.80
CA LYS A 43 -19.20 9.24 13.58
C LYS A 43 -20.20 10.03 12.79
N SER A 44 -19.93 10.28 11.53
CA SER A 44 -20.75 11.16 10.66
C SER A 44 -21.49 10.39 9.59
N ASP A 45 -21.22 9.09 9.45
CA ASP A 45 -21.70 8.25 8.35
C ASP A 45 -21.29 8.77 6.96
N ALA A 46 -20.43 9.80 6.94
CA ALA A 46 -19.92 10.41 5.72
C ALA A 46 -18.80 9.58 5.09
N TYR A 47 -18.67 9.69 3.78
CA TYR A 47 -17.56 9.14 3.05
C TYR A 47 -16.38 10.11 3.06
N ASP A 48 -15.19 9.57 3.31
CA ASP A 48 -13.92 10.26 3.19
C ASP A 48 -13.02 9.46 2.22
N PHE A 49 -11.98 10.07 1.69
CA PHE A 49 -11.16 9.42 0.68
C PHE A 49 -9.69 9.82 0.77
N TYR A 50 -8.85 9.01 0.13
CA TYR A 50 -7.42 9.24 0.05
C TYR A 50 -6.85 8.68 -1.27
N GLU A 51 -5.98 9.46 -1.93
CA GLU A 51 -5.36 9.08 -3.18
C GLU A 51 -3.94 8.56 -2.96
N VAL A 52 -3.63 7.41 -3.54
CA VAL A 52 -2.31 6.78 -3.46
C VAL A 52 -1.85 6.34 -4.84
N ARG A 53 -0.68 6.81 -5.26
CA ARG A 53 -0.04 6.38 -6.50
C ARG A 53 0.92 5.22 -6.24
N PHE A 54 0.72 4.13 -6.95
CA PHE A 54 1.54 2.92 -6.88
C PHE A 54 2.49 2.85 -8.08
N GLY A 55 3.72 3.33 -7.91
CA GLY A 55 4.75 3.21 -8.95
C GLY A 55 5.51 1.89 -8.87
N LYS A 56 5.96 1.36 -10.00
CA LYS A 56 6.82 0.15 -10.06
C LYS A 56 8.07 0.25 -9.19
N ASN A 57 8.61 1.45 -9.04
CA ASN A 57 9.77 1.72 -8.19
C ASN A 57 9.51 1.55 -6.69
N ASN A 58 8.26 1.56 -6.23
CA ASN A 58 7.94 1.34 -4.82
C ASN A 58 8.05 -0.13 -4.41
N PHE A 59 7.88 -1.07 -5.33
CA PHE A 59 7.81 -2.51 -5.05
C PHE A 59 9.04 -3.04 -4.31
N MET A 60 10.24 -2.77 -4.83
CA MET A 60 11.50 -3.21 -4.21
C MET A 60 11.67 -2.64 -2.79
N HIS A 61 11.25 -1.40 -2.58
CA HIS A 61 11.30 -0.75 -1.26
C HIS A 61 10.32 -1.39 -0.26
N LEU A 62 9.10 -1.73 -0.70
CA LEU A 62 8.13 -2.44 0.13
C LEU A 62 8.64 -3.80 0.58
N ALA A 63 9.36 -4.52 -0.27
CA ALA A 63 10.01 -5.79 0.08
C ALA A 63 11.17 -5.63 1.09
N GLY A 64 11.66 -4.41 1.33
CA GLY A 64 12.83 -4.16 2.17
C GLY A 64 14.13 -4.64 1.54
N ILE A 65 14.17 -4.68 0.21
CA ILE A 65 15.28 -5.15 -0.60
C ILE A 65 15.99 -3.97 -1.26
N LYS A 66 17.28 -4.11 -1.48
CA LYS A 66 18.11 -3.37 -2.43
C LYS A 66 18.75 -4.38 -3.38
N SER A 67 19.02 -3.99 -4.60
CA SER A 67 19.81 -4.77 -5.54
C SER A 67 21.04 -3.96 -5.96
N GLU A 68 22.15 -4.66 -6.20
CA GLU A 68 23.38 -4.06 -6.71
C GLU A 68 23.43 -4.11 -8.24
N THR A 69 22.61 -4.98 -8.84
CA THR A 69 22.61 -5.26 -10.28
C THR A 69 21.39 -4.65 -10.99
N LEU A 70 20.27 -4.49 -10.28
CA LEU A 70 18.99 -4.02 -10.83
C LEU A 70 18.54 -2.73 -10.17
N ASN A 71 18.06 -1.76 -10.95
CA ASN A 71 17.32 -0.65 -10.39
C ASN A 71 15.90 -1.09 -9.94
N ALA A 72 15.17 -0.23 -9.25
CA ALA A 72 13.89 -0.60 -8.63
C ALA A 72 12.82 -1.05 -9.65
N VAL A 73 12.80 -0.45 -10.84
CA VAL A 73 11.85 -0.81 -11.92
C VAL A 73 12.26 -2.13 -12.57
N GLU A 74 13.55 -2.34 -12.80
CA GLU A 74 14.09 -3.60 -13.33
C GLU A 74 13.85 -4.75 -12.35
N PHE A 75 14.07 -4.53 -11.06
CA PHE A 75 13.77 -5.50 -10.03
C PHE A 75 12.29 -5.93 -10.05
N TYR A 76 11.37 -4.96 -10.08
CA TYR A 76 9.94 -5.24 -10.21
C TYR A 76 9.64 -6.10 -11.46
N LYS A 77 10.16 -5.67 -12.63
CA LYS A 77 9.96 -6.39 -13.89
C LYS A 77 10.55 -7.81 -13.87
N ALA A 78 11.70 -8.01 -13.20
CA ALA A 78 12.30 -9.33 -13.05
C ALA A 78 11.42 -10.24 -12.17
N CYS A 79 10.83 -9.72 -11.09
CA CYS A 79 9.84 -10.44 -10.28
C CYS A 79 8.58 -10.79 -11.08
N GLU A 80 8.02 -9.83 -11.81
CA GLU A 80 6.81 -10.02 -12.64
C GLU A 80 7.01 -11.07 -13.72
N LYS A 81 8.20 -11.09 -14.36
CA LYS A 81 8.60 -12.10 -15.36
C LYS A 81 9.11 -13.41 -14.76
N GLN A 82 9.19 -13.54 -13.44
CA GLN A 82 9.68 -14.70 -12.73
C GLN A 82 11.14 -15.08 -13.06
N ILE A 83 11.97 -14.08 -13.39
CA ILE A 83 13.39 -14.25 -13.72
C ILE A 83 14.33 -13.66 -12.66
N ILE A 84 13.78 -13.17 -11.55
CA ILE A 84 14.53 -12.64 -10.41
C ILE A 84 15.38 -13.74 -9.78
N LYS A 85 16.61 -13.40 -9.37
CA LYS A 85 17.53 -14.33 -8.75
C LYS A 85 17.80 -13.97 -7.29
N ARG A 86 18.34 -14.92 -6.52
CA ARG A 86 18.63 -14.70 -5.09
C ARG A 86 19.71 -13.63 -4.88
N GLU A 87 20.70 -13.56 -5.74
CA GLU A 87 21.77 -12.56 -5.73
C GLU A 87 21.27 -11.13 -5.92
N ASP A 88 20.13 -10.94 -6.57
CA ASP A 88 19.49 -9.63 -6.74
C ASP A 88 18.79 -9.12 -5.48
N CYS A 89 18.69 -9.98 -4.44
CA CYS A 89 17.88 -9.73 -3.25
C CYS A 89 18.77 -9.50 -2.01
N THR A 90 19.37 -8.32 -1.88
CA THR A 90 20.14 -7.93 -0.70
C THR A 90 19.23 -7.19 0.30
N PRO A 91 19.28 -7.49 1.61
CA PRO A 91 18.51 -6.76 2.60
C PRO A 91 18.88 -5.26 2.61
N ARG A 92 17.88 -4.37 2.62
CA ARG A 92 18.12 -2.93 2.68
C ARG A 92 18.63 -2.46 4.04
N ARG A 93 18.19 -3.09 5.13
CA ARG A 93 18.62 -2.85 6.52
C ARG A 93 19.26 -4.10 7.09
N ASP A 94 18.46 -5.11 7.36
CA ASP A 94 18.84 -6.39 7.90
C ASP A 94 17.93 -7.50 7.36
N SER A 95 18.41 -8.75 7.46
CA SER A 95 17.70 -9.92 6.92
C SER A 95 16.36 -10.17 7.61
N ASN A 96 16.25 -9.93 8.92
CA ASN A 96 15.01 -10.15 9.65
C ASN A 96 13.92 -9.19 9.18
N THR A 97 14.26 -7.91 8.98
CA THR A 97 13.33 -6.92 8.44
C THR A 97 12.88 -7.30 7.03
N MET A 98 13.78 -7.76 6.17
CA MET A 98 13.44 -8.23 4.81
C MET A 98 12.49 -9.43 4.87
N TYR A 99 12.82 -10.48 5.62
CA TYR A 99 11.97 -11.66 5.73
C TYR A 99 10.59 -11.35 6.32
N ALA A 100 10.53 -10.50 7.35
CA ALA A 100 9.27 -10.06 7.94
C ALA A 100 8.35 -9.34 6.94
N LYS A 101 8.93 -8.51 6.07
CA LYS A 101 8.19 -7.79 5.02
C LYS A 101 7.73 -8.74 3.91
N VAL A 102 8.65 -9.54 3.38
CA VAL A 102 8.34 -10.46 2.28
C VAL A 102 7.29 -11.48 2.70
N ALA A 103 7.36 -12.02 3.91
CA ALA A 103 6.39 -13.01 4.41
C ALA A 103 4.92 -12.55 4.38
N ILE A 104 4.66 -11.25 4.46
CA ILE A 104 3.29 -10.70 4.44
C ILE A 104 2.95 -10.00 3.11
N MET A 105 3.91 -9.91 2.18
CA MET A 105 3.80 -9.06 1.01
C MET A 105 2.68 -9.49 0.07
N GLU A 106 2.54 -10.79 -0.19
CA GLU A 106 1.46 -11.35 -1.01
C GLU A 106 0.09 -10.96 -0.43
N GLN A 107 -0.13 -11.18 0.86
CA GLN A 107 -1.39 -10.84 1.53
C GLN A 107 -1.69 -9.34 1.50
N MET A 108 -0.64 -8.51 1.69
CA MET A 108 -0.82 -7.06 1.80
C MET A 108 -0.98 -6.36 0.44
N LEU A 109 -0.53 -6.99 -0.65
CA LEU A 109 -0.66 -6.45 -2.00
C LEU A 109 -1.88 -7.02 -2.76
N ASP A 110 -2.59 -8.00 -2.18
CA ASP A 110 -3.88 -8.46 -2.71
C ASP A 110 -5.01 -7.51 -2.28
N LEU A 111 -5.10 -6.37 -2.94
CA LEU A 111 -6.10 -5.34 -2.63
C LEU A 111 -7.53 -5.76 -3.04
N ARG A 112 -7.71 -6.78 -3.87
CA ARG A 112 -9.04 -7.31 -4.23
C ARG A 112 -9.63 -8.17 -3.12
N ASN A 113 -8.79 -8.83 -2.34
CA ASN A 113 -9.20 -9.65 -1.19
C ASN A 113 -9.28 -8.83 0.10
N SER A 114 -9.63 -7.57 0.00
CA SER A 114 -9.47 -6.57 1.04
C SER A 114 -10.60 -6.52 2.08
N LYS A 115 -11.51 -7.54 2.14
CA LYS A 115 -12.63 -7.56 3.11
C LYS A 115 -12.23 -7.24 4.56
N CYS A 116 -10.96 -7.49 4.91
CA CYS A 116 -10.40 -7.22 6.23
C CYS A 116 -9.58 -5.95 6.29
N TYR A 117 -9.38 -5.22 5.18
CA TYR A 117 -8.56 -4.01 5.18
C TYR A 117 -9.26 -2.84 5.83
N LYS A 118 -8.47 -2.08 6.55
CA LYS A 118 -8.88 -0.86 7.22
C LYS A 118 -7.90 0.24 6.87
N ILE A 119 -8.36 1.47 6.93
CA ILE A 119 -7.55 2.67 6.73
C ILE A 119 -7.44 3.44 8.04
N GLY A 120 -6.26 3.94 8.33
CA GLY A 120 -5.98 4.93 9.35
C GLY A 120 -5.43 6.18 8.68
N ALA A 121 -6.17 7.28 8.69
CA ALA A 121 -5.76 8.53 8.06
C ALA A 121 -5.62 9.69 9.06
N LYS A 122 -6.57 9.86 9.95
CA LYS A 122 -6.68 11.03 10.82
C LYS A 122 -6.21 10.79 12.28
N ASN A 123 -5.99 9.54 12.68
CA ASN A 123 -5.69 9.17 14.07
C ASN A 123 -4.47 8.24 14.15
N LEU A 124 -3.45 8.50 13.35
CA LEU A 124 -2.21 7.73 13.39
C LEU A 124 -1.41 8.09 14.64
N VAL A 125 -1.04 7.07 15.39
CA VAL A 125 -0.11 7.18 16.53
C VAL A 125 1.29 6.96 15.97
N THR A 126 1.92 8.04 15.48
CA THR A 126 3.20 7.96 14.76
C THR A 126 4.32 8.64 15.54
N LYS A 127 4.67 8.13 16.72
CA LYS A 127 5.85 8.68 17.41
C LYS A 127 7.17 8.42 16.69
N ASP A 128 7.23 7.38 15.84
CA ASP A 128 8.47 6.94 15.17
C ASP A 128 8.26 6.53 13.70
N ASN A 129 7.10 6.78 13.11
CA ASN A 129 6.82 6.36 11.74
C ASN A 129 6.62 7.54 10.81
N ASP A 130 7.30 7.48 9.69
CA ASP A 130 7.36 8.52 8.67
C ASP A 130 6.25 8.36 7.62
N PHE A 131 5.01 8.08 8.01
CA PHE A 131 3.87 8.02 7.11
C PHE A 131 2.67 8.75 7.70
N GLU A 132 1.84 9.34 6.86
CA GLU A 132 0.67 10.14 7.22
C GLU A 132 -0.64 9.38 7.11
N MET A 133 -0.64 8.28 6.38
CA MET A 133 -1.77 7.38 6.22
C MET A 133 -1.29 5.94 6.16
N ALA A 134 -2.14 5.00 6.56
CA ALA A 134 -1.84 3.58 6.47
C ALA A 134 -3.08 2.79 6.07
N THR A 135 -2.90 1.73 5.30
CA THR A 135 -3.90 0.66 5.14
C THR A 135 -3.37 -0.63 5.72
N GLY A 136 -4.25 -1.48 6.25
CA GLY A 136 -3.80 -2.74 6.82
C GLY A 136 -4.89 -3.56 7.47
N ASN A 137 -4.44 -4.66 8.07
CA ASN A 137 -5.28 -5.59 8.82
C ASN A 137 -4.57 -6.01 10.13
N ALA A 138 -4.93 -7.14 10.71
CA ALA A 138 -4.29 -7.66 11.92
C ALA A 138 -2.85 -8.14 11.70
N ASN A 139 -2.45 -8.43 10.45
CA ASN A 139 -1.18 -9.08 10.12
C ASN A 139 -0.16 -8.13 9.51
N GLY A 140 -0.60 -7.07 8.85
CA GLY A 140 0.29 -6.17 8.15
C GLY A 140 -0.27 -4.77 7.92
N VAL A 141 0.64 -3.84 7.64
CA VAL A 141 0.33 -2.43 7.38
C VAL A 141 1.20 -1.92 6.24
N ILE A 142 0.58 -1.24 5.27
CA ILE A 142 1.28 -0.42 4.29
C ILE A 142 1.15 1.03 4.73
N GLY A 143 2.27 1.71 4.96
CA GLY A 143 2.32 3.14 5.25
C GLY A 143 2.53 3.95 3.97
N TYR A 144 1.85 5.10 3.89
CA TYR A 144 1.86 6.01 2.74
C TYR A 144 2.26 7.40 3.18
N ASP A 145 3.00 8.10 2.32
CA ASP A 145 3.46 9.46 2.59
C ASP A 145 3.43 10.31 1.32
N SER A 146 2.89 11.53 1.41
CA SER A 146 2.92 12.52 0.32
C SER A 146 4.09 13.50 0.45
N ARG A 147 4.81 13.48 1.57
CA ARG A 147 5.89 14.42 1.88
C ARG A 147 7.12 14.18 1.04
N ILE A 148 7.62 15.23 0.39
CA ILE A 148 8.94 15.22 -0.24
C ILE A 148 9.98 15.52 0.84
N ARG A 149 10.88 14.56 1.08
CA ARG A 149 12.06 14.78 1.92
C ARG A 149 13.19 15.36 1.08
N LYS A 150 13.43 16.66 1.15
CA LYS A 150 14.72 17.24 0.78
C LYS A 150 15.62 17.21 2.02
N LYS A 151 16.94 16.92 1.83
CA LYS A 151 17.95 16.87 2.90
C LYS A 151 17.71 17.98 3.95
N GLY A 152 17.28 17.60 5.16
CA GLY A 152 17.12 18.49 6.30
C GLY A 152 15.79 19.26 6.42
N MET A 153 14.87 19.22 5.45
CA MET A 153 13.57 19.87 5.54
C MET A 153 12.46 18.91 5.12
N GLN A 154 11.43 18.78 5.95
CA GLN A 154 10.17 18.15 5.56
C GLN A 154 9.29 19.19 4.88
N ILE A 155 9.15 19.13 3.57
CA ILE A 155 8.20 19.96 2.84
C ILE A 155 6.94 19.10 2.64
N VAL A 156 5.87 19.46 3.33
CA VAL A 156 4.54 18.87 3.08
C VAL A 156 3.98 19.54 1.83
N ASP A 157 4.11 18.88 0.70
CA ASP A 157 3.42 19.29 -0.52
C ASP A 157 2.03 18.65 -0.53
N LYS A 158 1.05 19.38 -0.02
CA LYS A 158 -0.35 18.93 0.07
C LYS A 158 -1.01 18.64 -1.29
N THR A 159 -0.34 18.97 -2.38
CA THR A 159 -0.84 18.75 -3.75
C THR A 159 -0.38 17.41 -4.33
N LYS A 160 0.53 16.71 -3.67
CA LYS A 160 1.07 15.43 -4.16
C LYS A 160 0.31 14.26 -3.59
N THR A 161 -0.10 13.40 -4.49
CA THR A 161 -0.65 12.08 -4.20
C THR A 161 0.33 11.27 -3.35
N ALA A 162 -0.16 10.64 -2.29
CA ALA A 162 0.67 9.80 -1.44
C ALA A 162 1.24 8.59 -2.21
N VAL A 163 2.37 8.08 -1.74
CA VAL A 163 3.01 6.87 -2.30
C VAL A 163 3.29 5.86 -1.20
N PRO A 164 3.32 4.55 -1.50
CA PRO A 164 3.71 3.54 -0.52
C PRO A 164 5.18 3.73 -0.11
N THR A 165 5.43 3.87 1.19
CA THR A 165 6.77 4.10 1.73
C THR A 165 7.28 2.95 2.57
N THR A 166 6.41 2.15 3.16
CA THR A 166 6.81 1.04 4.01
C THR A 166 5.76 -0.06 4.07
N LEU A 167 6.23 -1.28 4.32
CA LEU A 167 5.42 -2.44 4.68
C LEU A 167 5.87 -2.92 6.06
N LEU A 168 4.94 -3.14 6.96
CA LEU A 168 5.20 -3.48 8.37
C LEU A 168 4.42 -4.73 8.75
N ASN A 169 5.10 -5.71 9.36
CA ASN A 169 4.49 -6.93 9.88
C ASN A 169 3.91 -6.69 11.30
N ASN A 170 2.90 -5.82 11.36
CA ASN A 170 2.23 -5.39 12.58
C ASN A 170 0.73 -5.22 12.31
N SER A 171 -0.09 -5.15 13.36
CA SER A 171 -1.50 -4.82 13.20
C SER A 171 -1.72 -3.34 12.87
N ILE A 172 -2.73 -3.01 12.06
CA ILE A 172 -3.15 -1.62 11.83
C ILE A 172 -3.54 -0.91 13.14
N THR A 173 -4.00 -1.66 14.14
CA THR A 173 -4.36 -1.12 15.46
C THR A 173 -3.16 -0.68 16.28
N ASP A 174 -1.94 -1.10 15.91
CA ASP A 174 -0.70 -0.62 16.54
C ASP A 174 -0.36 0.81 16.10
N TYR A 175 -0.93 1.27 14.99
CA TYR A 175 -0.67 2.57 14.37
C TYR A 175 -1.89 3.49 14.33
N CYS A 176 -3.09 2.95 14.48
CA CYS A 176 -4.32 3.73 14.42
C CYS A 176 -5.33 3.24 15.47
N THR A 177 -5.76 4.15 16.35
CA THR A 177 -6.72 3.83 17.43
C THR A 177 -8.12 3.52 16.91
N ARG A 178 -8.49 4.04 15.75
CA ARG A 178 -9.82 3.88 15.15
C ARG A 178 -9.73 3.67 13.64
N PRO A 179 -9.17 2.53 13.19
CA PRO A 179 -9.10 2.25 11.76
C PRO A 179 -10.51 2.06 11.19
N GLN A 180 -10.73 2.63 10.01
CA GLN A 180 -12.02 2.64 9.31
C GLN A 180 -12.03 1.57 8.22
N LYS A 181 -13.22 1.08 7.85
CA LYS A 181 -13.34 0.12 6.75
C LYS A 181 -13.18 0.85 5.42
N ILE A 182 -12.40 0.27 4.52
CA ILE A 182 -12.39 0.65 3.11
C ILE A 182 -13.65 0.07 2.48
N MET A 183 -14.47 0.94 1.90
CA MET A 183 -15.72 0.58 1.26
C MET A 183 -15.52 0.31 -0.23
N PHE A 184 -14.72 1.19 -0.89
CA PHE A 184 -14.45 1.12 -2.32
C PHE A 184 -13.00 1.47 -2.59
N ILE A 185 -12.45 0.90 -3.66
CA ILE A 185 -11.19 1.33 -4.26
C ILE A 185 -11.48 1.60 -5.73
N LEU A 186 -11.22 2.82 -6.17
CA LEU A 186 -11.30 3.19 -7.57
C LEU A 186 -9.89 3.35 -8.14
N GLN A 187 -9.75 3.17 -9.44
CA GLN A 187 -8.48 3.22 -10.15
C GLN A 187 -8.55 4.19 -11.31
N LYS A 188 -7.49 4.97 -11.49
CA LYS A 188 -7.19 5.73 -12.72
C LYS A 188 -5.76 5.49 -13.16
N ARG A 189 -5.51 5.55 -14.45
CA ARG A 189 -4.16 5.51 -15.02
C ARG A 189 -3.46 6.86 -14.84
N ASP A 190 -2.14 6.84 -14.90
CA ASP A 190 -1.36 8.08 -14.94
C ASP A 190 -1.79 8.94 -16.15
N GLY A 191 -2.03 10.22 -15.91
CA GLY A 191 -2.51 11.17 -16.91
C GLY A 191 -4.04 11.30 -17.03
N GLU A 192 -4.82 10.40 -16.42
CA GLU A 192 -6.28 10.54 -16.34
C GLU A 192 -6.67 11.49 -15.21
N CYS A 193 -7.65 12.36 -15.46
CA CYS A 193 -8.16 13.32 -14.47
C CYS A 193 -9.13 12.66 -13.49
N THR A 194 -9.90 11.66 -13.94
CA THR A 194 -10.98 11.04 -13.18
C THR A 194 -10.78 9.54 -13.01
N TYR A 195 -11.38 8.99 -11.96
CA TYR A 195 -11.40 7.56 -11.69
C TYR A 195 -12.51 6.91 -12.51
N ASN A 196 -12.11 5.99 -13.39
CA ASN A 196 -13.00 5.37 -14.39
C ASN A 196 -13.14 3.85 -14.22
N LYS A 197 -12.51 3.28 -13.19
CA LYS A 197 -12.58 1.85 -12.93
C LYS A 197 -12.83 1.56 -11.45
N LEU A 198 -13.90 0.85 -11.15
CA LEU A 198 -14.12 0.25 -9.83
C LEU A 198 -13.18 -0.96 -9.69
N PHE A 199 -12.18 -0.83 -8.81
CA PHE A 199 -11.19 -1.88 -8.58
C PHE A 199 -11.66 -2.86 -7.50
N TYR A 200 -12.31 -2.34 -6.44
CA TYR A 200 -12.82 -3.12 -5.32
C TYR A 200 -14.07 -2.48 -4.74
N GLU A 201 -15.01 -3.30 -4.32
CA GLU A 201 -16.14 -2.93 -3.45
C GLU A 201 -16.34 -3.98 -2.36
N ILE A 202 -16.69 -3.52 -1.16
CA ILE A 202 -16.84 -4.40 0.01
C ILE A 202 -18.02 -5.38 -0.12
N LYS A 203 -19.02 -4.99 -0.90
CA LYS A 203 -20.21 -5.81 -1.22
C LYS A 203 -20.60 -5.52 -2.66
N LYS A 204 -20.89 -6.56 -3.42
CA LYS A 204 -21.32 -6.48 -4.82
C LYS A 204 -22.47 -5.48 -5.00
N ASP A 205 -22.38 -4.66 -6.03
CA ASP A 205 -23.36 -3.64 -6.45
C ASP A 205 -23.61 -2.50 -5.43
N LEU A 206 -22.79 -2.45 -4.34
CA LEU A 206 -22.94 -1.42 -3.31
C LEU A 206 -22.53 -0.04 -3.83
N PHE A 207 -21.53 0.03 -4.70
CA PHE A 207 -21.03 1.29 -5.23
C PHE A 207 -22.10 2.10 -5.94
N GLN A 208 -22.95 1.44 -6.75
CA GLN A 208 -24.00 2.12 -7.52
C GLN A 208 -25.07 2.77 -6.63
N THR A 209 -25.36 2.17 -5.48
CA THR A 209 -26.33 2.72 -4.53
C THR A 209 -25.75 3.77 -3.60
N GLU A 210 -24.46 3.65 -3.24
CA GLU A 210 -23.84 4.52 -2.24
C GLU A 210 -23.19 5.77 -2.85
N LYS A 211 -22.85 5.77 -4.15
CA LYS A 211 -22.21 6.93 -4.81
C LYS A 211 -23.03 8.20 -4.76
N GLU A 212 -24.35 8.10 -4.64
CA GLU A 212 -25.26 9.25 -4.51
C GLU A 212 -25.01 10.03 -3.19
N PHE A 213 -24.53 9.36 -2.16
CA PHE A 213 -24.22 9.94 -0.86
C PHE A 213 -22.79 10.50 -0.75
N PHE A 214 -21.99 10.43 -1.83
CA PHE A 214 -20.66 11.01 -1.85
C PHE A 214 -20.71 12.53 -1.84
N SER A 215 -19.70 13.15 -1.24
CA SER A 215 -19.52 14.60 -1.29
C SER A 215 -19.30 15.07 -2.74
N ASP A 216 -19.63 16.34 -3.02
CA ASP A 216 -19.42 16.91 -4.35
C ASP A 216 -17.95 16.85 -4.79
N ASP A 217 -17.00 16.98 -3.87
CA ASP A 217 -15.58 16.86 -4.18
C ASP A 217 -15.20 15.43 -4.57
N LEU A 218 -15.75 14.43 -3.91
CA LEU A 218 -15.55 13.02 -4.26
C LEU A 218 -16.23 12.71 -5.60
N LYS A 219 -17.45 13.19 -5.84
CA LYS A 219 -18.18 13.01 -7.11
C LYS A 219 -17.42 13.58 -8.31
N LYS A 220 -16.77 14.75 -8.16
CA LYS A 220 -15.96 15.36 -9.23
C LYS A 220 -14.76 14.50 -9.67
N LEU A 221 -14.27 13.63 -8.79
CA LEU A 221 -13.14 12.74 -9.09
C LEU A 221 -13.57 11.48 -9.84
N ILE A 222 -14.85 11.16 -9.88
CA ILE A 222 -15.36 9.85 -10.34
C ILE A 222 -16.14 10.00 -11.65
N MET A 223 -15.92 9.06 -12.58
CA MET A 223 -16.58 9.04 -13.90
C MET A 223 -17.23 7.67 -14.20
N ILE A 224 -17.75 6.98 -13.15
CA ILE A 224 -18.35 5.64 -13.28
C ILE A 224 -19.85 5.71 -12.97
#